data_d53ee2c41caa151f9bc25eadf132b7b6
#
_entry.id   d53ee2c41caa151f9bc25eadf132b7b6
#
_cell.length_a   1.000
_cell.length_b   1.000
_cell.length_c   1.000
_cell.angle_alpha   90.00
_cell.angle_beta   90.00
_cell.angle_gamma   90.00
#
_symmetry.space_group_name_H-M   'P 1'
#
loop_
_entity.id
_entity.type
_entity.pdbx_description
1 polymer ?
#
loop_
_entity_poly.entity_id
_entity_poly.type
_entity_poly.pdbx_seq_one_letter_code
_entity_poly.pdbx_strand_id
1 'polypeptide(L)'
;IVNVPKNLCARIPDRVSDETAVFTVVSSIGLQGVRLANPTIGETFVVYGLGLIGLLTIQILKANGCRVLGLDIGTERVEIAKMFGIEAIDLSQGADPISAGLTFSNGNGVDSVIITASTKDDSIIRNAAKMSRKRGRIVLIGVVGLKLNRSDFYDKELSFQVSCSYGPGRYDSDYEEQGNDYPIGFVRWTEKRNFEAVLELMASGLIEIKSLISSRVPLEKSPDAYDKMLRGKGITTLLQYPD
;
A
#
# COMPACT_ATOMS: atom_id res chain seq x y z
N ILE A 1 9.05 -13.65 26.46
CA ILE A 1 8.53 -14.76 25.62
C ILE A 1 7.05 -14.55 25.47
N VAL A 2 6.55 -14.52 24.25
CA VAL A 2 5.14 -14.44 23.92
C VAL A 2 4.72 -15.66 23.10
N ASN A 3 3.47 -16.11 23.27
CA ASN A 3 2.88 -17.13 22.42
C ASN A 3 2.09 -16.46 21.32
N VAL A 4 2.45 -16.73 20.08
CA VAL A 4 1.76 -16.21 18.90
C VAL A 4 1.36 -17.39 18.01
N PRO A 5 0.15 -17.40 17.43
CA PRO A 5 -0.26 -18.44 16.51
C PRO A 5 0.72 -18.57 15.32
N LYS A 6 1.04 -19.79 14.92
CA LYS A 6 2.10 -20.08 13.92
C LYS A 6 1.84 -19.43 12.54
N ASN A 7 0.56 -19.24 12.18
CA ASN A 7 0.19 -18.63 10.90
C ASN A 7 0.32 -17.10 10.90
N LEU A 8 0.46 -16.49 12.09
CA LEU A 8 0.73 -15.05 12.25
C LEU A 8 2.23 -14.75 12.42
N CYS A 9 3.09 -15.76 12.29
CA CYS A 9 4.55 -15.62 12.42
C CYS A 9 5.23 -15.94 11.08
N ALA A 10 6.20 -15.11 10.71
CA ALA A 10 7.15 -15.38 9.63
C ALA A 10 8.58 -15.24 10.17
N ARG A 11 9.50 -16.07 9.67
CA ARG A 11 10.91 -15.97 10.04
C ARG A 11 11.52 -14.75 9.38
N ILE A 12 12.20 -13.91 10.16
CA ILE A 12 12.97 -12.77 9.65
C ILE A 12 14.26 -13.31 9.04
N PRO A 13 14.55 -13.02 7.75
CA PRO A 13 15.83 -13.37 7.12
C PRO A 13 17.01 -12.64 7.80
N ASP A 14 18.16 -13.28 7.88
CA ASP A 14 19.35 -12.73 8.56
C ASP A 14 19.83 -11.37 8.00
N ARG A 15 19.46 -11.04 6.77
CA ARG A 15 19.78 -9.76 6.10
C ARG A 15 18.80 -8.63 6.43
N VAL A 16 17.72 -8.91 7.13
CA VAL A 16 16.68 -7.95 7.49
C VAL A 16 16.82 -7.57 8.95
N SER A 17 17.05 -6.30 9.24
CA SER A 17 17.12 -5.81 10.61
C SER A 17 15.73 -5.75 11.26
N ASP A 18 15.66 -5.78 12.59
CA ASP A 18 14.40 -5.65 13.33
C ASP A 18 13.65 -4.35 12.99
N GLU A 19 14.37 -3.22 12.84
CA GLU A 19 13.80 -1.95 12.41
C GLU A 19 13.16 -2.03 11.02
N THR A 20 13.65 -2.89 10.14
CA THR A 20 13.05 -3.14 8.82
C THR A 20 11.90 -4.13 8.94
N ALA A 21 12.08 -5.21 9.69
CA ALA A 21 11.11 -6.29 9.83
C ALA A 21 9.79 -5.82 10.45
N VAL A 22 9.80 -4.83 11.33
CA VAL A 22 8.57 -4.29 11.96
C VAL A 22 7.56 -3.74 10.93
N PHE A 23 8.02 -3.39 9.72
CA PHE A 23 7.15 -2.94 8.62
C PHE A 23 6.50 -4.08 7.83
N THR A 24 6.78 -5.34 8.14
CA THR A 24 6.28 -6.50 7.38
C THR A 24 4.76 -6.51 7.24
N VAL A 25 4.04 -6.32 8.35
CA VAL A 25 2.57 -6.37 8.34
C VAL A 25 1.97 -5.24 7.51
N VAL A 26 2.42 -3.99 7.71
CA VAL A 26 1.89 -2.84 6.95
C VAL A 26 2.27 -2.91 5.46
N SER A 27 3.43 -3.45 5.13
CA SER A 27 3.82 -3.69 3.74
C SER A 27 2.94 -4.77 3.09
N SER A 28 2.53 -5.78 3.87
CA SER A 28 1.67 -6.86 3.38
C SER A 28 0.24 -6.38 3.09
N ILE A 29 -0.22 -5.31 3.75
CA ILE A 29 -1.47 -4.62 3.38
C ILE A 29 -1.35 -4.05 1.95
N GLY A 30 -0.25 -3.36 1.65
CA GLY A 30 0.04 -2.87 0.30
C GLY A 30 0.16 -4.00 -0.72
N LEU A 31 0.88 -5.08 -0.37
CA LEU A 31 1.05 -6.26 -1.23
C LEU A 31 -0.29 -6.94 -1.53
N GLN A 32 -1.20 -7.04 -0.57
CA GLN A 32 -2.53 -7.60 -0.82
C GLN A 32 -3.30 -6.79 -1.85
N GLY A 33 -3.28 -5.46 -1.74
CA GLY A 33 -3.89 -4.60 -2.77
C GLY A 33 -3.26 -4.77 -4.15
N VAL A 34 -1.94 -4.91 -4.23
CA VAL A 34 -1.24 -5.19 -5.49
C VAL A 34 -1.66 -6.56 -6.06
N ARG A 35 -1.80 -7.60 -5.22
CA ARG A 35 -2.27 -8.91 -5.68
C ARG A 35 -3.69 -8.87 -6.23
N LEU A 36 -4.59 -8.12 -5.59
CA LEU A 36 -5.96 -7.93 -6.09
C LEU A 36 -6.00 -7.17 -7.42
N ALA A 37 -5.10 -6.20 -7.59
CA ALA A 37 -4.93 -5.50 -8.86
C ALA A 37 -4.34 -6.40 -9.96
N ASN A 38 -3.70 -7.53 -9.61
CA ASN A 38 -3.14 -8.53 -10.51
C ASN A 38 -2.29 -7.91 -11.64
N PRO A 39 -1.19 -7.20 -11.30
CA PRO A 39 -0.37 -6.48 -12.27
C PRO A 39 0.39 -7.40 -13.21
N THR A 40 0.63 -6.91 -14.42
CA THR A 40 1.61 -7.49 -15.34
C THR A 40 2.73 -6.49 -15.63
N ILE A 41 3.92 -7.00 -16.00
CA ILE A 41 5.08 -6.16 -16.31
C ILE A 41 4.73 -5.12 -17.38
N GLY A 42 5.11 -3.85 -17.14
CA GLY A 42 4.89 -2.75 -18.06
C GLY A 42 3.55 -2.03 -17.92
N GLU A 43 2.62 -2.55 -17.12
CA GLU A 43 1.37 -1.82 -16.84
C GLU A 43 1.61 -0.51 -16.10
N THR A 44 0.71 0.45 -16.32
CA THR A 44 0.71 1.77 -15.69
C THR A 44 -0.23 1.78 -14.50
N PHE A 45 0.30 2.18 -13.35
CA PHE A 45 -0.44 2.28 -12.09
C PHE A 45 -0.44 3.68 -11.53
N VAL A 46 -1.57 4.10 -10.97
CA VAL A 46 -1.62 5.26 -10.07
C VAL A 46 -1.82 4.77 -8.64
N VAL A 47 -1.00 5.27 -7.71
CA VAL A 47 -1.23 5.11 -6.27
C VAL A 47 -1.71 6.45 -5.72
N TYR A 48 -2.96 6.49 -5.28
CA TYR A 48 -3.61 7.69 -4.76
C TYR A 48 -3.57 7.70 -3.23
N GLY A 49 -2.71 8.54 -2.68
CA GLY A 49 -2.33 8.59 -1.27
C GLY A 49 -0.94 8.00 -1.05
N LEU A 50 0.02 8.83 -0.61
CA LEU A 50 1.41 8.44 -0.37
C LEU A 50 1.74 8.45 1.14
N GLY A 51 0.77 8.05 1.97
CA GLY A 51 1.04 7.68 3.36
C GLY A 51 1.94 6.43 3.43
N LEU A 52 2.21 5.92 4.63
CA LEU A 52 3.10 4.77 4.81
C LEU A 52 2.76 3.60 3.88
N ILE A 53 1.49 3.17 3.84
CA ILE A 53 1.05 2.06 2.98
C ILE A 53 1.22 2.41 1.51
N GLY A 54 0.91 3.66 1.09
CA GLY A 54 1.10 4.11 -0.28
C GLY A 54 2.56 4.08 -0.72
N LEU A 55 3.47 4.58 0.12
CA LEU A 55 4.93 4.59 -0.13
C LEU A 55 5.52 3.17 -0.19
N LEU A 56 4.97 2.21 0.55
CA LEU A 56 5.33 0.81 0.42
C LEU A 56 4.74 0.19 -0.85
N THR A 57 3.49 0.51 -1.19
CA THR A 57 2.79 0.00 -2.38
C THR A 57 3.49 0.41 -3.68
N ILE A 58 3.97 1.66 -3.80
CA ILE A 58 4.70 2.11 -5.00
C ILE A 58 6.00 1.33 -5.21
N GLN A 59 6.71 0.99 -4.14
CA GLN A 59 7.93 0.19 -4.23
C GLN A 59 7.63 -1.25 -4.66
N ILE A 60 6.56 -1.87 -4.12
CA ILE A 60 6.11 -3.22 -4.50
C ILE A 60 5.73 -3.26 -5.99
N LEU A 61 4.97 -2.27 -6.49
CA LEU A 61 4.60 -2.16 -7.89
C LEU A 61 5.84 -1.99 -8.80
N LYS A 62 6.79 -1.14 -8.38
CA LYS A 62 8.05 -0.96 -9.10
C LYS A 62 8.84 -2.27 -9.16
N ALA A 63 8.95 -2.99 -8.04
CA ALA A 63 9.59 -4.31 -7.99
C ALA A 63 8.90 -5.34 -8.89
N ASN A 64 7.59 -5.19 -9.14
CA ASN A 64 6.81 -6.01 -10.07
C ASN A 64 6.99 -5.60 -11.54
N GLY A 65 7.78 -4.57 -11.83
CA GLY A 65 8.03 -4.08 -13.19
C GLY A 65 6.93 -3.18 -13.76
N CYS A 66 6.09 -2.60 -12.92
CA CYS A 66 5.08 -1.64 -13.33
C CYS A 66 5.65 -0.22 -13.42
N ARG A 67 5.06 0.61 -14.29
CA ARG A 67 5.24 2.05 -14.27
C ARG A 67 4.28 2.63 -13.24
N VAL A 68 4.76 3.49 -12.34
CA VAL A 68 3.97 3.97 -11.22
C VAL A 68 3.98 5.49 -11.14
N LEU A 69 2.80 6.09 -10.97
CA LEU A 69 2.59 7.49 -10.63
C LEU A 69 1.99 7.60 -9.23
N GLY A 70 2.64 8.34 -8.34
CA GLY A 70 2.12 8.66 -7.01
C GLY A 70 1.36 9.98 -6.99
N LEU A 71 0.22 10.03 -6.31
CA LEU A 71 -0.58 11.25 -6.11
C LEU A 71 -0.82 11.48 -4.61
N ASP A 72 -0.46 12.63 -4.08
CA ASP A 72 -0.75 13.02 -2.69
C ASP A 72 -0.86 14.55 -2.58
N ILE A 73 -1.45 15.03 -1.48
CA ILE A 73 -1.50 16.43 -1.08
C ILE A 73 -0.34 16.83 -0.15
N GLY A 74 0.45 15.87 0.31
CA GLY A 74 1.56 16.08 1.22
C GLY A 74 2.89 16.18 0.47
N THR A 75 3.46 17.38 0.38
CA THR A 75 4.72 17.65 -0.33
C THR A 75 5.85 16.72 0.13
N GLU A 76 6.03 16.52 1.44
CA GLU A 76 7.06 15.62 2.00
C GLU A 76 6.91 14.18 1.46
N ARG A 77 5.68 13.67 1.38
CA ARG A 77 5.37 12.32 0.90
C ARG A 77 5.67 12.17 -0.59
N VAL A 78 5.36 13.20 -1.36
CA VAL A 78 5.68 13.27 -2.80
C VAL A 78 7.18 13.24 -3.02
N GLU A 79 7.95 14.00 -2.24
CA GLU A 79 9.41 13.99 -2.35
C GLU A 79 10.02 12.64 -1.97
N ILE A 80 9.50 11.97 -0.93
CA ILE A 80 9.93 10.61 -0.59
C ILE A 80 9.64 9.62 -1.74
N ALA A 81 8.48 9.71 -2.38
CA ALA A 81 8.17 8.87 -3.55
C ALA A 81 9.14 9.09 -4.71
N LYS A 82 9.52 10.35 -4.96
CA LYS A 82 10.54 10.70 -5.96
C LYS A 82 11.92 10.13 -5.63
N MET A 83 12.31 10.10 -4.34
CA MET A 83 13.57 9.46 -3.91
C MET A 83 13.59 7.95 -4.24
N PHE A 84 12.45 7.27 -4.26
CA PHE A 84 12.33 5.88 -4.72
C PHE A 84 12.35 5.75 -6.25
N GLY A 85 12.55 6.86 -6.99
CA GLY A 85 12.55 6.88 -8.44
C GLY A 85 11.16 6.65 -9.05
N ILE A 86 10.13 7.12 -8.37
CA ILE A 86 8.74 7.11 -8.81
C ILE A 86 8.34 8.53 -9.23
N GLU A 87 7.63 8.65 -10.36
CA GLU A 87 6.96 9.91 -10.70
C GLU A 87 5.88 10.20 -9.66
N ALA A 88 5.90 11.41 -9.07
CA ALA A 88 4.91 11.77 -8.06
C ALA A 88 4.51 13.24 -8.19
N ILE A 89 3.23 13.52 -7.94
CA ILE A 89 2.62 14.84 -8.11
C ILE A 89 1.97 15.28 -6.79
N ASP A 90 2.30 16.51 -6.40
CA ASP A 90 1.70 17.21 -5.27
C ASP A 90 0.40 17.90 -5.73
N LEU A 91 -0.73 17.31 -5.33
CA LEU A 91 -2.06 17.84 -5.67
C LEU A 91 -2.42 19.11 -4.90
N SER A 92 -1.70 19.44 -3.82
CA SER A 92 -1.90 20.69 -3.08
C SER A 92 -1.54 21.94 -3.91
N GLN A 93 -0.75 21.75 -4.96
CA GLN A 93 -0.34 22.80 -5.90
C GLN A 93 -1.37 23.04 -7.02
N GLY A 94 -2.55 22.43 -6.93
CA GLY A 94 -3.63 22.64 -7.91
C GLY A 94 -3.55 21.76 -9.16
N ALA A 95 -2.70 20.74 -9.16
CA ALA A 95 -2.64 19.76 -10.25
C ALA A 95 -3.94 18.93 -10.32
N ASP A 96 -4.47 18.74 -11.54
CA ASP A 96 -5.63 17.87 -11.75
C ASP A 96 -5.19 16.40 -11.81
N PRO A 97 -5.68 15.54 -10.89
CA PRO A 97 -5.29 14.14 -10.84
C PRO A 97 -5.69 13.35 -12.09
N ILE A 98 -6.78 13.72 -12.75
CA ILE A 98 -7.24 13.03 -13.97
C ILE A 98 -6.27 13.32 -15.11
N SER A 99 -5.95 14.58 -15.33
CA SER A 99 -4.98 14.99 -16.36
C SER A 99 -3.61 14.39 -16.11
N ALA A 100 -3.18 14.29 -14.85
CA ALA A 100 -1.93 13.66 -14.45
C ALA A 100 -1.90 12.17 -14.87
N GLY A 101 -2.93 11.40 -14.52
CA GLY A 101 -3.03 9.99 -14.90
C GLY A 101 -3.10 9.77 -16.41
N LEU A 102 -3.85 10.62 -17.13
CA LEU A 102 -3.96 10.55 -18.59
C LEU A 102 -2.61 10.89 -19.26
N THR A 103 -1.92 11.93 -18.80
CA THR A 103 -0.59 12.28 -19.33
C THR A 103 0.41 11.16 -19.10
N PHE A 104 0.46 10.61 -17.88
CA PHE A 104 1.33 9.48 -17.52
C PHE A 104 1.11 8.24 -18.38
N SER A 105 -0.13 8.00 -18.80
CA SER A 105 -0.53 6.87 -19.66
C SER A 105 -0.60 7.21 -21.16
N ASN A 106 0.00 8.32 -21.59
CA ASN A 106 -0.01 8.77 -22.99
C ASN A 106 -1.42 8.90 -23.59
N GLY A 107 -2.40 9.33 -22.77
CA GLY A 107 -3.79 9.51 -23.17
C GLY A 107 -4.65 8.24 -23.19
N ASN A 108 -4.08 7.06 -22.99
CA ASN A 108 -4.82 5.78 -23.03
C ASN A 108 -5.65 5.50 -21.78
N GLY A 109 -5.35 6.18 -20.67
CA GLY A 109 -5.80 5.85 -19.33
C GLY A 109 -4.92 4.76 -18.67
N VAL A 110 -4.85 4.80 -17.33
CA VAL A 110 -4.01 3.88 -16.57
C VAL A 110 -4.65 2.50 -16.44
N ASP A 111 -3.82 1.45 -16.34
CA ASP A 111 -4.29 0.08 -16.22
C ASP A 111 -4.98 -0.19 -14.88
N SER A 112 -4.46 0.44 -13.82
CA SER A 112 -5.05 0.31 -12.50
C SER A 112 -4.78 1.52 -11.61
N VAL A 113 -5.70 1.75 -10.66
CA VAL A 113 -5.53 2.73 -9.58
C VAL A 113 -5.64 2.01 -8.24
N ILE A 114 -4.63 2.17 -7.38
CA ILE A 114 -4.67 1.70 -6.00
C ILE A 114 -4.87 2.91 -5.09
N ILE A 115 -5.93 2.89 -4.29
CA ILE A 115 -6.30 3.98 -3.40
C ILE A 115 -5.88 3.60 -1.98
N THR A 116 -4.89 4.32 -1.44
CA THR A 116 -4.39 4.18 -0.06
C THR A 116 -4.69 5.39 0.81
N ALA A 117 -5.35 6.39 0.25
CA ALA A 117 -5.77 7.60 0.95
C ALA A 117 -6.81 7.31 2.04
N SER A 118 -6.83 8.16 3.07
CA SER A 118 -7.86 8.17 4.12
C SER A 118 -8.54 9.53 4.15
N THR A 119 -9.79 9.57 3.70
CA THR A 119 -10.63 10.79 3.66
C THR A 119 -12.10 10.43 3.53
N LYS A 120 -12.99 11.39 3.80
CA LYS A 120 -14.43 11.23 3.57
C LYS A 120 -14.86 11.65 2.15
N ASP A 121 -13.92 12.11 1.32
CA ASP A 121 -14.20 12.60 -0.02
C ASP A 121 -14.47 11.46 -1.00
N ASP A 122 -15.56 11.55 -1.72
CA ASP A 122 -15.96 10.62 -2.79
C ASP A 122 -15.26 10.92 -4.13
N SER A 123 -14.64 12.08 -4.28
CA SER A 123 -14.03 12.51 -5.54
C SER A 123 -12.87 11.62 -5.98
N ILE A 124 -12.16 11.03 -5.02
CA ILE A 124 -11.01 10.16 -5.29
C ILE A 124 -11.41 8.96 -6.15
N ILE A 125 -12.52 8.28 -5.83
CA ILE A 125 -12.97 7.13 -6.63
C ILE A 125 -13.44 7.57 -8.02
N ARG A 126 -14.12 8.71 -8.11
CA ARG A 126 -14.52 9.28 -9.40
C ARG A 126 -13.31 9.63 -10.26
N ASN A 127 -12.29 10.23 -9.67
CA ASN A 127 -11.05 10.57 -10.36
C ASN A 127 -10.32 9.30 -10.83
N ALA A 128 -10.27 8.27 -9.97
CA ALA A 128 -9.71 6.96 -10.32
C ALA A 128 -10.44 6.34 -11.53
N ALA A 129 -11.77 6.37 -11.55
CA ALA A 129 -12.56 5.86 -12.68
C ALA A 129 -12.29 6.65 -13.96
N LYS A 130 -12.22 7.99 -13.88
CA LYS A 130 -12.00 8.86 -15.05
C LYS A 130 -10.60 8.67 -15.65
N MET A 131 -9.55 8.50 -14.83
CA MET A 131 -8.19 8.31 -15.35
C MET A 131 -7.90 6.88 -15.81
N SER A 132 -8.71 5.90 -15.44
CA SER A 132 -8.55 4.51 -15.86
C SER A 132 -8.91 4.30 -17.32
N ARG A 133 -8.21 3.38 -18.01
CA ARG A 133 -8.60 2.89 -19.33
C ARG A 133 -9.86 2.02 -19.29
N LYS A 134 -10.40 1.64 -20.45
CA LYS A 134 -11.43 0.60 -20.50
C LYS A 134 -10.91 -0.70 -19.88
N ARG A 135 -11.75 -1.38 -19.10
CA ARG A 135 -11.43 -2.60 -18.33
C ARG A 135 -10.29 -2.40 -17.34
N GLY A 136 -10.06 -1.14 -16.92
CA GLY A 136 -9.13 -0.83 -15.84
C GLY A 136 -9.61 -1.37 -14.50
N ARG A 137 -8.71 -1.43 -13.53
CA ARG A 137 -8.97 -1.96 -12.19
C ARG A 137 -8.77 -0.87 -11.14
N ILE A 138 -9.66 -0.83 -10.17
CA ILE A 138 -9.53 0.09 -9.02
C ILE A 138 -9.54 -0.77 -7.76
N VAL A 139 -8.51 -0.65 -6.94
CA VAL A 139 -8.39 -1.36 -5.66
C VAL A 139 -8.34 -0.34 -4.53
N LEU A 140 -9.26 -0.48 -3.58
CA LEU A 140 -9.32 0.36 -2.39
C LEU A 140 -8.68 -0.37 -1.21
N ILE A 141 -7.57 0.15 -0.73
CA ILE A 141 -6.88 -0.26 0.51
C ILE A 141 -7.24 0.68 1.65
N GLY A 142 -7.29 1.98 1.36
CA GLY A 142 -7.57 3.03 2.33
C GLY A 142 -9.05 3.16 2.70
N VAL A 143 -9.41 4.30 3.22
CA VAL A 143 -10.79 4.62 3.62
C VAL A 143 -11.20 5.91 2.95
N VAL A 144 -12.09 5.84 1.97
CA VAL A 144 -12.64 7.00 1.25
C VAL A 144 -14.15 6.95 1.20
N GLY A 145 -14.80 8.04 0.82
CA GLY A 145 -16.23 8.05 0.55
C GLY A 145 -16.59 7.10 -0.60
N LEU A 146 -17.72 6.40 -0.50
CA LEU A 146 -18.15 5.36 -1.44
C LEU A 146 -19.45 5.71 -2.18
N LYS A 147 -19.73 6.99 -2.40
CA LYS A 147 -20.82 7.37 -3.31
C LYS A 147 -20.39 7.13 -4.75
N LEU A 148 -20.72 5.96 -5.26
CA LEU A 148 -20.38 5.54 -6.62
C LEU A 148 -21.47 5.93 -7.59
N ASN A 149 -21.09 6.56 -8.71
CA ASN A 149 -21.98 6.75 -9.84
C ASN A 149 -21.77 5.62 -10.84
N ARG A 150 -22.81 4.86 -11.14
CA ARG A 150 -22.73 3.78 -12.11
C ARG A 150 -22.13 4.20 -13.45
N SER A 151 -22.44 5.42 -13.93
CA SER A 151 -21.94 5.95 -15.20
C SER A 151 -20.41 6.06 -15.24
N ASP A 152 -19.75 6.36 -14.13
CA ASP A 152 -18.29 6.47 -14.09
C ASP A 152 -17.59 5.12 -14.37
N PHE A 153 -18.28 3.99 -14.14
CA PHE A 153 -17.75 2.62 -14.29
C PHE A 153 -18.29 1.92 -15.54
N TYR A 154 -19.54 2.16 -15.90
CA TYR A 154 -20.27 1.38 -16.89
C TYR A 154 -19.66 1.48 -18.29
N ASP A 155 -19.38 2.69 -18.78
CA ASP A 155 -18.88 2.90 -20.14
C ASP A 155 -17.48 2.34 -20.38
N LYS A 156 -16.72 2.18 -19.29
CA LYS A 156 -15.36 1.63 -19.31
C LYS A 156 -15.30 0.20 -18.83
N GLU A 157 -16.41 -0.39 -18.37
CA GLU A 157 -16.44 -1.76 -17.82
C GLU A 157 -15.36 -1.94 -16.73
N LEU A 158 -15.28 -0.99 -15.78
CA LEU A 158 -14.25 -0.99 -14.73
C LEU A 158 -14.56 -2.02 -13.66
N SER A 159 -13.53 -2.69 -13.13
CA SER A 159 -13.63 -3.46 -11.90
C SER A 159 -13.23 -2.61 -10.70
N PHE A 160 -13.97 -2.77 -9.59
CA PHE A 160 -13.68 -2.12 -8.31
C PHE A 160 -13.70 -3.17 -7.21
N GLN A 161 -12.64 -3.20 -6.40
CA GLN A 161 -12.51 -4.16 -5.31
C GLN A 161 -11.95 -3.49 -4.06
N VAL A 162 -12.52 -3.84 -2.90
CA VAL A 162 -11.97 -3.43 -1.60
C VAL A 162 -10.99 -4.50 -1.12
N SER A 163 -9.80 -4.07 -0.71
CA SER A 163 -8.78 -4.94 -0.15
C SER A 163 -9.04 -5.17 1.34
N CYS A 164 -8.93 -6.44 1.78
CA CYS A 164 -9.06 -6.79 3.17
C CYS A 164 -7.68 -7.01 3.79
N SER A 165 -7.21 -6.04 4.57
CA SER A 165 -5.99 -6.14 5.38
C SER A 165 -4.81 -6.74 4.60
N TYR A 166 -4.12 -7.73 5.15
CA TYR A 166 -2.91 -8.35 4.58
C TYR A 166 -3.17 -9.70 3.90
N GLY A 167 -4.43 -10.01 3.61
CA GLY A 167 -4.80 -11.10 2.70
C GLY A 167 -5.57 -12.26 3.31
N PRO A 168 -5.80 -13.32 2.54
CA PRO A 168 -6.55 -14.50 2.98
C PRO A 168 -5.97 -15.13 4.25
N GLY A 169 -6.87 -15.54 5.12
CA GLY A 169 -6.57 -15.99 6.50
C GLY A 169 -6.98 -14.96 7.53
N ARG A 170 -6.97 -13.68 7.16
CA ARG A 170 -7.38 -12.60 8.08
C ARG A 170 -8.86 -12.71 8.42
N TYR A 171 -9.16 -12.68 9.74
CA TYR A 171 -10.50 -12.89 10.33
C TYR A 171 -11.06 -14.31 10.19
N ASP A 172 -10.24 -15.28 9.78
CA ASP A 172 -10.58 -16.69 9.81
C ASP A 172 -9.96 -17.34 11.06
N SER A 173 -10.80 -17.65 12.06
CA SER A 173 -10.32 -18.22 13.32
C SER A 173 -9.69 -19.61 13.15
N ASP A 174 -10.12 -20.38 12.14
CA ASP A 174 -9.50 -21.68 11.86
C ASP A 174 -8.04 -21.50 11.36
N TYR A 175 -7.80 -20.48 10.55
CA TYR A 175 -6.46 -20.14 10.09
C TYR A 175 -5.63 -19.43 11.17
N GLU A 176 -6.16 -18.33 11.76
CA GLU A 176 -5.40 -17.50 12.71
C GLU A 176 -5.19 -18.19 14.05
N GLU A 177 -6.23 -18.83 14.64
CA GLU A 177 -6.17 -19.34 16.01
C GLU A 177 -5.86 -20.83 16.07
N GLN A 178 -6.51 -21.65 15.22
CA GLN A 178 -6.31 -23.09 15.17
C GLN A 178 -5.05 -23.47 14.37
N GLY A 179 -4.54 -22.57 13.55
CA GLY A 179 -3.32 -22.77 12.77
C GLY A 179 -3.49 -23.74 11.60
N ASN A 180 -4.73 -23.95 11.12
CA ASN A 180 -4.98 -24.73 9.92
C ASN A 180 -4.72 -23.84 8.69
N ASP A 181 -3.83 -24.28 7.80
CA ASP A 181 -3.49 -23.53 6.59
C ASP A 181 -4.38 -23.98 5.43
N TYR A 182 -4.65 -23.07 4.50
CA TYR A 182 -5.34 -23.39 3.26
C TYR A 182 -4.46 -24.24 2.34
N PRO A 183 -5.06 -25.18 1.57
CA PRO A 183 -4.33 -25.89 0.53
C PRO A 183 -3.73 -24.89 -0.46
N ILE A 184 -2.41 -24.94 -0.64
CA ILE A 184 -1.66 -23.96 -1.44
C ILE A 184 -2.12 -23.86 -2.88
N GLY A 185 -2.64 -24.97 -3.45
CA GLY A 185 -3.18 -25.00 -4.80
C GLY A 185 -4.47 -24.19 -4.99
N PHE A 186 -5.17 -23.87 -3.89
CA PHE A 186 -6.42 -23.11 -3.92
C PHE A 186 -6.23 -21.69 -3.39
N VAL A 187 -5.40 -21.53 -2.36
CA VAL A 187 -5.07 -20.21 -1.78
C VAL A 187 -3.57 -20.04 -1.76
N ARG A 188 -3.01 -19.54 -2.86
CA ARG A 188 -1.56 -19.37 -2.99
C ARG A 188 -1.00 -18.34 -2.02
N TRP A 189 -1.71 -17.24 -1.79
CA TRP A 189 -1.24 -16.10 -1.01
C TRP A 189 -2.12 -15.88 0.21
N THR A 190 -1.72 -16.48 1.34
CA THR A 190 -2.29 -16.19 2.65
C THR A 190 -1.54 -15.02 3.29
N GLU A 191 -2.07 -14.46 4.38
CA GLU A 191 -1.40 -13.41 5.16
C GLU A 191 0.03 -13.77 5.53
N LYS A 192 0.28 -14.99 6.03
CA LYS A 192 1.62 -15.47 6.34
C LYS A 192 2.53 -15.49 5.13
N ARG A 193 2.06 -16.00 4.00
CA ARG A 193 2.84 -16.04 2.75
C ARG A 193 3.07 -14.64 2.18
N ASN A 194 2.19 -13.67 2.48
CA ASN A 194 2.42 -12.27 2.18
C ASN A 194 3.51 -11.68 3.08
N PHE A 195 3.56 -12.03 4.39
CA PHE A 195 4.66 -11.63 5.28
C PHE A 195 6.00 -12.18 4.78
N GLU A 196 6.07 -13.46 4.43
CA GLU A 196 7.26 -14.09 3.88
C GLU A 196 7.73 -13.41 2.58
N ALA A 197 6.79 -13.11 1.66
CA ALA A 197 7.10 -12.42 0.41
C ALA A 197 7.63 -10.99 0.62
N VAL A 198 7.05 -10.25 1.56
CA VAL A 198 7.52 -8.90 1.91
C VAL A 198 8.91 -8.93 2.51
N LEU A 199 9.16 -9.85 3.44
CA LEU A 199 10.48 -10.02 4.06
C LEU A 199 11.55 -10.36 3.01
N GLU A 200 11.22 -11.16 2.00
CA GLU A 200 12.14 -11.45 0.88
C GLU A 200 12.41 -10.22 0.01
N LEU A 201 11.38 -9.39 -0.25
CA LEU A 201 11.58 -8.11 -0.96
C LEU A 201 12.46 -7.15 -0.15
N MET A 202 12.33 -7.13 1.17
CA MET A 202 13.21 -6.34 2.04
C MET A 202 14.64 -6.90 2.05
N ALA A 203 14.80 -8.23 2.14
CA ALA A 203 16.10 -8.90 2.13
C ALA A 203 16.87 -8.69 0.82
N SER A 204 16.15 -8.58 -0.30
CA SER A 204 16.72 -8.31 -1.62
C SER A 204 16.92 -6.82 -1.93
N GLY A 205 16.55 -5.92 -1.01
CA GLY A 205 16.69 -4.47 -1.18
C GLY A 205 15.70 -3.83 -2.16
N LEU A 206 14.64 -4.56 -2.53
CA LEU A 206 13.58 -4.04 -3.41
C LEU A 206 12.58 -3.15 -2.69
N ILE A 207 12.52 -3.24 -1.37
CA ILE A 207 11.77 -2.34 -0.48
C ILE A 207 12.77 -1.67 0.46
N GLU A 208 12.84 -0.34 0.38
CA GLU A 208 13.65 0.52 1.25
C GLU A 208 12.76 1.10 2.35
N ILE A 209 13.18 0.97 3.60
CA ILE A 209 12.41 1.36 4.78
C ILE A 209 12.99 2.58 5.48
N LYS A 210 14.32 2.77 5.43
CA LYS A 210 14.99 3.79 6.27
C LYS A 210 14.44 5.19 6.08
N SER A 211 14.14 5.57 4.83
CA SER A 211 13.57 6.88 4.48
C SER A 211 12.12 7.07 4.98
N LEU A 212 11.45 5.97 5.38
CA LEU A 212 10.10 6.03 5.93
C LEU A 212 10.09 6.27 7.44
N ILE A 213 11.22 6.12 8.11
CA ILE A 213 11.34 6.28 9.56
C ILE A 213 11.65 7.75 9.89
N SER A 214 10.62 8.49 10.26
CA SER A 214 10.76 9.92 10.61
C SER A 214 11.39 10.13 11.99
N SER A 215 11.18 9.21 12.92
CA SER A 215 11.76 9.31 14.27
C SER A 215 11.84 7.95 14.96
N ARG A 216 12.73 7.89 15.97
CA ARG A 216 12.87 6.79 16.92
C ARG A 216 12.73 7.36 18.31
N VAL A 217 11.88 6.78 19.13
CA VAL A 217 11.64 7.24 20.49
C VAL A 217 11.56 6.07 21.47
N PRO A 218 12.06 6.22 22.70
CA PRO A 218 11.85 5.21 23.75
C PRO A 218 10.35 5.03 24.01
N LEU A 219 9.97 3.81 24.44
CA LEU A 219 8.57 3.45 24.69
C LEU A 219 7.88 4.40 25.66
N GLU A 220 8.59 4.92 26.67
CA GLU A 220 8.10 5.86 27.68
C GLU A 220 7.63 7.19 27.08
N LYS A 221 8.16 7.54 25.89
CA LYS A 221 7.78 8.75 25.13
C LYS A 221 6.72 8.49 24.05
N SER A 222 6.12 7.29 24.07
CA SER A 222 5.08 6.94 23.09
C SER A 222 3.88 7.92 23.06
N PRO A 223 3.39 8.50 24.18
CA PRO A 223 2.30 9.49 24.13
C PRO A 223 2.64 10.69 23.25
N ASP A 224 3.85 11.25 23.39
CA ASP A 224 4.30 12.39 22.58
C ASP A 224 4.43 12.01 21.09
N ALA A 225 4.83 10.78 20.81
CA ALA A 225 4.92 10.26 19.45
C ALA A 225 3.54 10.13 18.80
N TYR A 226 2.54 9.63 19.53
CA TYR A 226 1.15 9.55 19.06
C TYR A 226 0.57 10.94 18.80
N ASP A 227 0.81 11.91 19.68
CA ASP A 227 0.36 13.31 19.49
C ASP A 227 0.95 13.95 18.23
N LYS A 228 2.23 13.70 17.94
CA LYS A 228 2.87 14.17 16.69
C LYS A 228 2.24 13.53 15.47
N MET A 229 1.99 12.23 15.52
CA MET A 229 1.38 11.46 14.43
C MET A 229 -0.05 11.92 14.14
N LEU A 230 -0.86 12.17 15.19
CA LEU A 230 -2.21 12.70 15.06
C LEU A 230 -2.26 14.09 14.42
N ARG A 231 -1.18 14.87 14.55
CA ARG A 231 -1.02 16.18 13.87
C ARG A 231 -0.47 16.05 12.45
N GLY A 232 -0.36 14.83 11.91
CA GLY A 232 0.10 14.57 10.54
C GLY A 232 1.59 14.85 10.29
N LYS A 233 2.43 14.84 11.33
CA LYS A 233 3.87 15.10 11.21
C LYS A 233 4.64 13.79 11.00
N GLY A 234 5.44 13.73 9.92
CA GLY A 234 6.26 12.58 9.56
C GLY A 234 5.46 11.42 8.95
N ILE A 235 6.17 10.36 8.60
CA ILE A 235 5.58 9.14 8.02
C ILE A 235 5.40 8.07 9.09
N THR A 236 6.47 7.76 9.84
CA THR A 236 6.48 6.70 10.86
C THR A 236 7.41 7.04 12.01
N THR A 237 7.01 6.63 13.20
CA THR A 237 7.85 6.66 14.41
C THR A 237 8.04 5.23 14.92
N LEU A 238 9.28 4.81 15.12
CA LEU A 238 9.61 3.57 15.80
C LEU A 238 9.63 3.79 17.31
N LEU A 239 8.94 2.89 18.02
CA LEU A 239 9.01 2.82 19.48
C LEU A 239 10.08 1.79 19.85
N GLN A 240 11.08 2.23 20.62
CA GLN A 240 12.16 1.38 21.09
C GLN A 240 11.85 0.88 22.50
N TYR A 241 11.82 -0.44 22.64
CA TYR A 241 11.68 -1.09 23.93
C TYR A 241 13.06 -1.15 24.62
N PRO A 242 13.11 -1.12 25.95
CA PRO A 242 14.37 -1.37 26.67
C PRO A 242 14.87 -2.79 26.41
N ASP A 243 16.21 -2.95 26.48
CA ASP A 243 16.90 -4.24 26.34
C ASP A 243 16.53 -5.25 27.43
#